data_6ed928cb72e8b3caa55f20018e2b2392
#
_entry.id   6ed928cb72e8b3caa55f20018e2b2392
#
_cell.length_a   1.000
_cell.length_b   1.000
_cell.length_c   1.000
_cell.angle_alpha   90.00
_cell.angle_beta   90.00
_cell.angle_gamma   90.00
#
_symmetry.space_group_name_H-M   'P 1'
#
loop_
_entity.id
_entity.type
_entity.pdbx_description
1 polymer ?
#
loop_
_entity_poly.entity_id
_entity_poly.type
_entity_poly.pdbx_seq_one_letter_code
_entity_poly.pdbx_strand_id
1 'polypeptide(L)'
;LIEHWMTGYGAEYNPTRKEALLVTRVMSNLAETVRYLTERYGKKPVTVATGARKFSKSVGFQYLRGEMKKGEPILLLFGTGWGLEKSIFEEADYVLDPVGGVGKYNHLPVRAAIAIILDRLIAR
;
A
#
# COMPACT_ATOMS: atom_id res chain seq x y z
N LEU A 1 17.06 11.32 8.00
CA LEU A 1 16.47 10.27 8.84
C LEU A 1 16.72 8.87 8.29
N ILE A 2 16.41 8.63 7.02
CA ILE A 2 16.68 7.33 6.39
C ILE A 2 18.19 7.05 6.42
N GLU A 3 19.00 8.04 6.08
CA GLU A 3 20.44 7.91 6.09
C GLU A 3 20.98 7.52 7.47
N HIS A 4 20.42 8.11 8.54
CA HIS A 4 20.84 7.77 9.90
C HIS A 4 20.70 6.27 10.19
N TRP A 5 19.61 5.65 9.72
CA TRP A 5 19.36 4.23 9.96
C TRP A 5 20.03 3.31 8.95
N MET A 6 20.48 3.86 7.81
CA MET A 6 21.13 3.07 6.77
C MET A 6 22.65 2.98 6.96
N THR A 7 23.26 4.03 7.54
CA THR A 7 24.72 4.11 7.70
C THR A 7 25.07 4.58 9.11
N GLY A 8 26.32 4.34 9.51
CA GLY A 8 26.84 4.81 10.77
C GLY A 8 26.20 4.15 11.98
N TYR A 9 26.09 4.93 13.06
CA TYR A 9 25.64 4.43 14.37
C TYR A 9 24.22 3.84 14.34
N GLY A 10 23.31 4.48 13.61
CA GLY A 10 21.94 4.00 13.53
C GLY A 10 21.85 2.61 12.94
N ALA A 11 22.58 2.36 11.87
CA ALA A 11 22.60 1.05 11.21
C ALA A 11 23.22 -0.02 12.09
N GLU A 12 24.31 0.32 12.80
CA GLU A 12 24.97 -0.61 13.72
C GLU A 12 24.10 -0.96 14.91
N TYR A 13 23.40 0.04 15.45
CA TYR A 13 22.56 -0.13 16.63
C TYR A 13 21.30 -0.96 16.33
N ASN A 14 20.73 -0.80 15.13
CA ASN A 14 19.50 -1.51 14.77
C ASN A 14 19.57 -2.02 13.33
N PRO A 15 20.27 -3.14 13.10
CA PRO A 15 20.39 -3.71 11.75
C PRO A 15 19.06 -4.16 11.15
N THR A 16 18.09 -4.57 11.97
CA THR A 16 16.75 -4.94 11.49
C THR A 16 16.05 -3.75 10.86
N ARG A 17 16.16 -2.57 11.46
CA ARG A 17 15.61 -1.34 10.90
C ARG A 17 16.33 -0.97 9.60
N LYS A 18 17.63 -1.20 9.52
CA LYS A 18 18.37 -0.99 8.28
C LYS A 18 17.81 -1.87 7.16
N GLU A 19 17.57 -3.14 7.43
CA GLU A 19 17.00 -4.05 6.45
C GLU A 19 15.63 -3.58 5.96
N ALA A 20 14.77 -3.12 6.87
CA ALA A 20 13.47 -2.58 6.51
C ALA A 20 13.60 -1.35 5.60
N LEU A 21 14.55 -0.47 5.87
CA LEU A 21 14.75 0.74 5.07
C LEU A 21 15.36 0.45 3.70
N LEU A 22 16.06 -0.66 3.54
CA LEU A 22 16.62 -1.04 2.23
C LEU A 22 15.55 -1.29 1.18
N VAL A 23 14.34 -1.66 1.59
CA VAL A 23 13.21 -1.88 0.68
C VAL A 23 12.31 -0.65 0.58
N THR A 24 12.69 0.45 1.19
CA THR A 24 11.91 1.70 1.20
C THR A 24 12.51 2.67 0.18
N ARG A 25 11.64 3.33 -0.58
CA ARG A 25 12.04 4.37 -1.53
C ARG A 25 11.16 5.59 -1.34
N VAL A 26 11.79 6.76 -1.50
CA VAL A 26 11.06 8.02 -1.51
C VAL A 26 10.91 8.43 -2.97
N MET A 27 9.66 8.58 -3.40
CA MET A 27 9.34 8.95 -4.79
C MET A 27 8.61 10.29 -4.80
N SER A 28 8.75 11.04 -5.89
CA SER A 28 8.17 12.37 -5.99
C SER A 28 6.65 12.36 -6.11
N ASN A 29 6.09 11.36 -6.77
CA ASN A 29 4.66 11.27 -7.02
C ASN A 29 4.28 9.86 -7.48
N LEU A 30 2.99 9.63 -7.63
CA LEU A 30 2.47 8.33 -8.02
C LEU A 30 2.92 7.91 -9.44
N ALA A 31 2.95 8.84 -10.37
CA ALA A 31 3.38 8.54 -11.75
C ALA A 31 4.82 8.02 -11.79
N GLU A 32 5.71 8.61 -11.02
CA GLU A 32 7.10 8.15 -10.89
C GLU A 32 7.16 6.75 -10.28
N THR A 33 6.34 6.49 -9.28
CA THR A 33 6.27 5.19 -8.62
C THR A 33 5.81 4.11 -9.61
N VAL A 34 4.76 4.39 -10.36
CA VAL A 34 4.24 3.46 -11.36
C VAL A 34 5.29 3.18 -12.44
N ARG A 35 5.98 4.22 -12.90
CA ARG A 35 7.04 4.07 -13.90
C ARG A 35 8.16 3.19 -13.38
N TYR A 36 8.61 3.44 -12.15
CA TYR A 36 9.67 2.65 -11.52
C TYR A 36 9.29 1.16 -11.46
N LEU A 37 8.06 0.88 -11.04
CA LEU A 37 7.59 -0.50 -10.91
C LEU A 37 7.42 -1.16 -12.29
N THR A 38 6.97 -0.39 -13.28
CA THR A 38 6.82 -0.90 -14.64
C THR A 38 8.17 -1.32 -15.22
N GLU A 39 9.20 -0.50 -15.01
CA GLU A 39 10.55 -0.84 -15.45
C GLU A 39 11.12 -2.06 -14.70
N ARG A 40 10.88 -2.12 -13.39
CA ARG A 40 11.40 -3.20 -12.56
C ARG A 40 10.78 -4.56 -12.89
N TYR A 41 9.47 -4.60 -13.11
CA TYR A 41 8.74 -5.85 -13.28
C TYR A 41 8.34 -6.17 -14.71
N GLY A 42 8.63 -5.27 -15.64
CA GLY A 42 8.34 -5.48 -17.06
C GLY A 42 6.88 -5.28 -17.45
N LYS A 43 6.03 -4.87 -16.51
CA LYS A 43 4.63 -4.58 -16.79
C LYS A 43 4.08 -3.59 -15.76
N LYS A 44 3.04 -2.86 -16.16
CA LYS A 44 2.41 -1.88 -15.29
C LYS A 44 1.75 -2.56 -14.09
N PRO A 45 1.98 -2.08 -12.87
CA PRO A 45 1.32 -2.67 -11.70
C PRO A 45 -0.19 -2.41 -11.72
N VAL A 46 -0.94 -3.33 -11.16
CA VAL A 46 -2.35 -3.13 -10.87
C VAL A 46 -2.44 -2.22 -9.66
N THR A 47 -3.14 -1.10 -9.80
CA THR A 47 -3.27 -0.13 -8.70
C THR A 47 -4.55 -0.37 -7.91
N VAL A 48 -4.42 -0.39 -6.60
CA VAL A 48 -5.52 -0.62 -5.68
C VAL A 48 -5.52 0.48 -4.62
N ALA A 49 -6.52 1.34 -4.68
CA ALA A 49 -6.69 2.40 -3.69
C ALA A 49 -7.38 1.86 -2.45
N THR A 50 -7.03 2.41 -1.29
CA THR A 50 -7.65 2.05 -0.02
C THR A 50 -8.26 3.28 0.64
N GLY A 51 -9.29 3.08 1.44
CA GLY A 51 -9.94 4.18 2.15
C GLY A 51 -11.01 3.67 3.09
N ALA A 52 -11.66 4.60 3.76
CA ALA A 52 -12.70 4.29 4.73
C ALA A 52 -14.09 4.19 4.10
N ARG A 53 -14.22 4.56 2.82
CA ARG A 53 -15.51 4.54 2.12
C ARG A 53 -15.56 3.45 1.07
N LYS A 54 -16.77 2.96 0.82
CA LYS A 54 -17.03 2.01 -0.26
C LYS A 54 -17.44 2.78 -1.52
N PHE A 55 -16.96 2.32 -2.67
CA PHE A 55 -17.23 2.90 -3.97
C PHE A 55 -17.91 1.86 -4.85
N SER A 56 -18.49 2.29 -5.97
CA SER A 56 -19.16 1.37 -6.91
C SER A 56 -18.19 0.32 -7.47
N LYS A 57 -16.92 0.67 -7.63
CA LYS A 57 -15.90 -0.26 -8.13
C LYS A 57 -15.08 -0.92 -7.01
N SER A 58 -15.58 -0.88 -5.78
CA SER A 58 -14.88 -1.54 -4.67
C SER A 58 -14.93 -3.05 -4.82
N VAL A 59 -13.83 -3.69 -4.44
CA VAL A 59 -13.71 -5.15 -4.46
C VAL A 59 -13.33 -5.64 -3.07
N GLY A 60 -13.74 -6.86 -2.77
CA GLY A 60 -13.44 -7.47 -1.47
C GLY A 60 -12.04 -8.05 -1.41
N PHE A 61 -11.63 -8.40 -0.20
CA PHE A 61 -10.31 -8.97 0.05
C PHE A 61 -10.12 -10.30 -0.69
N GLN A 62 -11.14 -11.13 -0.73
CA GLN A 62 -11.06 -12.42 -1.40
C GLN A 62 -10.83 -12.25 -2.90
N TYR A 63 -11.53 -11.30 -3.51
CA TYR A 63 -11.34 -10.99 -4.93
C TYR A 63 -9.89 -10.55 -5.20
N LEU A 64 -9.37 -9.64 -4.39
CA LEU A 64 -8.01 -9.14 -4.59
C LEU A 64 -6.98 -10.24 -4.36
N ARG A 65 -7.19 -11.11 -3.40
CA ARG A 65 -6.31 -12.27 -3.20
C ARG A 65 -6.26 -13.14 -4.45
N GLY A 66 -7.39 -13.30 -5.14
CA GLY A 66 -7.44 -14.02 -6.41
C GLY A 66 -6.59 -13.34 -7.49
N GLU A 67 -6.68 -12.01 -7.58
CA GLU A 67 -5.87 -11.26 -8.53
C GLU A 67 -4.38 -11.38 -8.22
N MET A 68 -4.01 -11.36 -6.94
CA MET A 68 -2.60 -11.50 -6.52
C MET A 68 -2.01 -12.85 -6.94
N LYS A 69 -2.82 -13.88 -6.96
CA LYS A 69 -2.36 -15.22 -7.36
C LYS A 69 -1.99 -15.33 -8.83
N LYS A 70 -2.43 -14.37 -9.65
CA LYS A 70 -2.08 -14.34 -11.07
C LYS A 70 -0.65 -13.88 -11.32
N GLY A 71 0.05 -13.45 -10.28
CA GLY A 71 1.46 -13.04 -10.40
C GLY A 71 1.66 -11.63 -10.91
N GLU A 72 0.60 -10.84 -11.05
CA GLU A 72 0.72 -9.45 -11.43
C GLU A 72 1.26 -8.62 -10.28
N PRO A 73 2.14 -7.63 -10.54
CA PRO A 73 2.56 -6.72 -9.48
C PRO A 73 1.37 -5.87 -9.05
N ILE A 74 1.15 -5.80 -7.74
CA ILE A 74 0.04 -5.04 -7.16
C ILE A 74 0.61 -3.86 -6.38
N LEU A 75 0.12 -2.67 -6.66
CA LEU A 75 0.49 -1.47 -5.93
C LEU A 75 -0.68 -1.02 -5.06
N LEU A 76 -0.58 -1.26 -3.76
CA LEU A 76 -1.56 -0.80 -2.80
C LEU A 76 -1.28 0.66 -2.43
N LEU A 77 -2.30 1.49 -2.50
CA LEU A 77 -2.19 2.92 -2.23
C LEU A 77 -2.88 3.27 -0.93
N PHE A 78 -2.14 3.90 -0.03
CA PHE A 78 -2.65 4.34 1.26
C PHE A 78 -2.49 5.85 1.36
N GLY A 79 -3.48 6.51 1.95
CA GLY A 79 -3.44 7.95 2.14
C GLY A 79 -2.86 8.35 3.49
N THR A 80 -2.89 9.65 3.75
CA THR A 80 -2.56 10.21 5.06
C THR A 80 -3.82 10.22 5.92
N GLY A 81 -3.81 10.94 7.04
CA GLY A 81 -4.99 11.11 7.89
C GLY A 81 -6.21 11.66 7.16
N TRP A 82 -6.01 12.40 6.07
CA TRP A 82 -7.10 12.92 5.23
C TRP A 82 -7.49 11.98 4.10
N GLY A 83 -6.80 10.88 3.95
CA GLY A 83 -7.05 9.92 2.88
C GLY A 83 -6.40 10.28 1.56
N LEU A 84 -6.75 9.54 0.53
CA LEU A 84 -6.28 9.76 -0.83
C LEU A 84 -7.18 10.79 -1.53
N GLU A 85 -6.62 11.49 -2.51
CA GLU A 85 -7.39 12.39 -3.34
C GLU A 85 -8.43 11.63 -4.16
N LYS A 86 -9.53 12.31 -4.47
CA LYS A 86 -10.61 11.72 -5.25
C LYS A 86 -10.13 11.17 -6.60
N SER A 87 -9.23 11.88 -7.26
CA SER A 87 -8.70 11.45 -8.56
C SER A 87 -7.98 10.10 -8.48
N ILE A 88 -7.36 9.79 -7.35
CA ILE A 88 -6.69 8.50 -7.16
C ILE A 88 -7.71 7.36 -7.18
N PHE A 89 -8.85 7.55 -6.51
CA PHE A 89 -9.91 6.55 -6.52
C PHE A 89 -10.52 6.37 -7.91
N GLU A 90 -10.64 7.45 -8.66
CA GLU A 90 -11.18 7.40 -10.02
C GLU A 90 -10.26 6.67 -11.00
N GLU A 91 -8.96 6.88 -10.86
CA GLU A 91 -7.96 6.32 -11.78
C GLU A 91 -7.45 4.94 -11.39
N ALA A 92 -7.57 4.54 -10.14
CA ALA A 92 -7.10 3.23 -9.69
C ALA A 92 -7.84 2.10 -10.40
N ASP A 93 -7.15 0.99 -10.64
CA ASP A 93 -7.78 -0.19 -11.25
C ASP A 93 -8.86 -0.76 -10.34
N TYR A 94 -8.61 -0.79 -9.04
CA TYR A 94 -9.58 -1.25 -8.05
C TYR A 94 -9.55 -0.34 -6.83
N VAL A 95 -10.64 -0.37 -6.09
CA VAL A 95 -10.71 0.21 -4.75
C VAL A 95 -11.00 -0.96 -3.81
N LEU A 96 -10.19 -1.14 -2.78
CA LEU A 96 -10.41 -2.21 -1.82
C LEU A 96 -11.54 -1.82 -0.86
N ASP A 97 -12.39 -2.77 -0.54
CA ASP A 97 -13.43 -2.55 0.46
C ASP A 97 -12.80 -2.05 1.77
N PRO A 98 -13.45 -1.12 2.47
CA PRO A 98 -12.91 -0.64 3.74
C PRO A 98 -12.85 -1.75 4.78
N VAL A 99 -11.93 -1.61 5.72
CA VAL A 99 -11.86 -2.51 6.88
C VAL A 99 -13.09 -2.24 7.73
N GLY A 100 -14.00 -3.19 7.77
CA GLY A 100 -15.24 -3.05 8.51
C GLY A 100 -15.07 -3.33 9.99
N GLY A 101 -15.89 -2.68 10.80
CA GLY A 101 -15.98 -2.91 12.23
C GLY A 101 -17.42 -3.18 12.63
N VAL A 102 -17.66 -3.26 13.90
CA VAL A 102 -18.99 -3.52 14.45
C VAL A 102 -19.90 -2.28 14.33
N GLY A 103 -19.32 -1.10 14.43
CA GLY A 103 -20.05 0.15 14.38
C GLY A 103 -19.89 0.88 13.05
N LYS A 104 -20.35 2.13 13.02
CA LYS A 104 -20.26 2.98 11.84
C LYS A 104 -18.88 3.62 11.66
N TYR A 105 -18.10 3.72 12.73
CA TYR A 105 -16.80 4.34 12.70
C TYR A 105 -15.76 3.34 12.21
N ASN A 106 -15.10 3.66 11.11
CA ASN A 106 -14.11 2.77 10.51
C ASN A 106 -12.83 3.50 10.08
N HIS A 107 -12.60 4.70 10.59
CA HIS A 107 -11.36 5.41 10.33
C HIS A 107 -10.24 4.83 11.18
N LEU A 108 -9.21 4.34 10.50
CA LEU A 108 -8.03 3.76 11.14
C LEU A 108 -6.81 4.63 10.88
N PRO A 109 -5.87 4.70 11.82
CA PRO A 109 -4.54 5.23 11.48
C PRO A 109 -3.96 4.47 10.30
N VAL A 110 -3.22 5.15 9.44
CA VAL A 110 -2.69 4.53 8.21
C VAL A 110 -1.91 3.26 8.51
N ARG A 111 -1.04 3.29 9.50
CA ARG A 111 -0.23 2.10 9.83
C ARG A 111 -1.07 0.93 10.32
N ALA A 112 -2.17 1.20 11.02
CA ALA A 112 -3.07 0.14 11.44
C ALA A 112 -3.80 -0.45 10.23
N ALA A 113 -4.26 0.39 9.32
CA ALA A 113 -4.91 -0.05 8.09
C ALA A 113 -3.94 -0.91 7.25
N ILE A 114 -2.70 -0.48 7.10
CA ILE A 114 -1.68 -1.24 6.37
C ILE A 114 -1.50 -2.62 6.99
N ALA A 115 -1.34 -2.70 8.30
CA ALA A 115 -1.12 -3.97 8.99
C ALA A 115 -2.30 -4.93 8.79
N ILE A 116 -3.52 -4.43 8.98
CA ILE A 116 -4.73 -5.26 8.85
C ILE A 116 -4.91 -5.73 7.41
N ILE A 117 -4.76 -4.83 6.46
CA ILE A 117 -4.96 -5.16 5.05
C ILE A 117 -3.92 -6.16 4.58
N LEU A 118 -2.65 -5.96 4.92
CA LEU A 118 -1.61 -6.90 4.55
C LEU A 118 -1.83 -8.28 5.19
N ASP A 119 -2.27 -8.31 6.44
CA ASP A 119 -2.59 -9.58 7.09
C ASP A 119 -3.67 -10.33 6.33
N ARG A 120 -4.73 -9.64 5.92
CA ARG A 120 -5.85 -10.25 5.20
C ARG A 120 -5.49 -10.68 3.78
N LEU A 121 -4.55 -10.00 3.15
CA LEU A 121 -4.19 -10.29 1.77
C LEU A 121 -3.07 -11.33 1.64
N ILE A 122 -2.09 -11.28 2.53
CA ILE A 122 -0.85 -12.06 2.39
C ILE A 122 -0.80 -13.22 3.37
N ALA A 123 -1.26 -13.03 4.59
CA ALA A 123 -1.25 -14.10 5.58
C ALA A 123 -2.28 -15.16 5.21
N ARG A 124 -1.97 -16.36 5.43
CA ARG A 124 -2.76 -17.54 5.13
C ARG A 124 -4.27 -17.36 5.14
#